data_13a7c50e1cca0578683e538f0d3069d5
#
_entry.id   13a7c50e1cca0578683e538f0d3069d5
#
_cell.length_a   1.000
_cell.length_b   1.000
_cell.length_c   1.000
_cell.angle_alpha   90.00
_cell.angle_beta   90.00
_cell.angle_gamma   90.00
#
_symmetry.space_group_name_H-M   'P 1'
#
loop_
_entity.id
_entity.type
_entity.pdbx_description
1 polymer ?
#
loop_
_entity_poly.entity_id
_entity_poly.type
_entity_poly.pdbx_seq_one_letter_code
_entity_poly.pdbx_strand_id
1 'polypeptide(L)'
;ALPEPTEEEKLLDQKYREEQERKNKRNKIILTVAIGVFLLIATYIGFSLKYGFNYVKDTLMGHDSIELLEGDWVTSEYGFPPITITTPEVLKRIETPIPNELQGQMKIKTFGFEQKQRITIVVSNTVLTQAQDSLDIRKAIEGNLKTLESRGARNILTKNEKFTTPNGAEGVKTHGTLEYPIENTDNYINGNYTLLSFTSDNKVIQQIILTWKKDDVYADEIMERVLNSVELKPAEE
;
A
#
# COMPACT_ATOMS: atom_id res chain seq x y z
N ALA A 1 -25.19 4.67 83.32
CA ALA A 1 -25.24 3.77 82.21
C ALA A 1 -26.04 4.41 81.09
N LEU A 2 -25.54 4.46 79.90
CA LEU A 2 -26.29 4.90 78.70
C LEU A 2 -27.36 3.86 78.39
N PRO A 3 -28.57 4.25 77.99
CA PRO A 3 -29.64 3.30 77.64
C PRO A 3 -29.18 2.44 76.47
N GLU A 4 -29.54 1.18 76.48
CA GLU A 4 -29.29 0.30 75.30
C GLU A 4 -30.10 0.76 74.09
N PRO A 5 -29.54 0.76 72.87
CA PRO A 5 -30.22 1.21 71.69
C PRO A 5 -31.44 0.33 71.41
N THR A 6 -32.52 0.95 70.99
CA THR A 6 -33.75 0.27 70.63
C THR A 6 -33.58 -0.55 69.38
N GLU A 7 -34.48 -1.55 69.14
CA GLU A 7 -34.40 -2.40 67.90
C GLU A 7 -34.57 -1.58 66.63
N GLU A 8 -35.34 -0.48 66.66
CA GLU A 8 -35.49 0.45 65.53
C GLU A 8 -34.20 1.19 65.25
N GLU A 9 -33.44 1.65 66.29
CA GLU A 9 -32.14 2.32 66.11
C GLU A 9 -31.10 1.36 65.55
N LYS A 10 -31.06 0.11 65.97
CA LYS A 10 -30.18 -0.91 65.43
C LYS A 10 -30.48 -1.19 63.95
N LEU A 11 -31.74 -1.27 63.57
CA LEU A 11 -32.16 -1.49 62.18
C LEU A 11 -31.83 -0.29 61.28
N LEU A 12 -31.95 0.92 61.79
CA LEU A 12 -31.60 2.15 61.08
C LEU A 12 -30.09 2.23 60.83
N ASP A 13 -29.30 1.91 61.86
CA ASP A 13 -27.83 1.90 61.77
C ASP A 13 -27.33 0.82 60.77
N GLN A 14 -28.00 -0.35 60.78
CA GLN A 14 -27.67 -1.41 59.80
C GLN A 14 -27.97 -0.97 58.37
N LYS A 15 -29.12 -0.38 58.10
CA LYS A 15 -29.47 0.18 56.77
C LYS A 15 -28.50 1.25 56.33
N TYR A 16 -28.09 2.12 57.22
CA TYR A 16 -27.13 3.19 56.92
C TYR A 16 -25.77 2.61 56.58
N ARG A 17 -25.28 1.60 57.31
CA ARG A 17 -24.03 0.89 57.01
C ARG A 17 -24.08 0.17 55.66
N GLU A 18 -25.15 -0.52 55.36
CA GLU A 18 -25.38 -1.19 54.07
C GLU A 18 -25.35 -0.20 52.89
N GLU A 19 -26.03 0.97 53.10
CA GLU A 19 -26.03 2.02 52.08
C GLU A 19 -24.62 2.63 51.87
N GLN A 20 -23.86 2.86 52.95
CA GLN A 20 -22.48 3.32 52.88
C GLN A 20 -21.56 2.29 52.20
N GLU A 21 -21.72 1.01 52.51
CA GLU A 21 -20.97 -0.06 51.86
C GLU A 21 -21.27 -0.15 50.35
N ARG A 22 -22.53 -0.02 49.95
CA ARG A 22 -22.93 0.02 48.53
C ARG A 22 -22.32 1.23 47.82
N LYS A 23 -22.35 2.41 48.41
CA LYS A 23 -21.72 3.63 47.90
C LYS A 23 -20.21 3.45 47.73
N ASN A 24 -19.55 2.89 48.75
CA ASN A 24 -18.11 2.64 48.73
C ASN A 24 -17.73 1.61 47.65
N LYS A 25 -18.48 0.52 47.50
CA LYS A 25 -18.23 -0.46 46.42
C LYS A 25 -18.40 0.18 45.04
N ARG A 26 -19.50 0.96 44.83
CA ARG A 26 -19.73 1.67 43.57
C ARG A 26 -18.60 2.66 43.26
N ASN A 27 -18.16 3.45 44.25
CA ASN A 27 -17.11 4.42 44.10
C ASN A 27 -15.75 3.74 43.77
N LYS A 28 -15.45 2.59 44.39
CA LYS A 28 -14.27 1.78 44.04
C LYS A 28 -14.31 1.29 42.59
N ILE A 29 -15.45 0.78 42.11
CA ILE A 29 -15.62 0.33 40.73
C ILE A 29 -15.41 1.50 39.75
N ILE A 30 -16.08 2.67 40.04
CA ILE A 30 -15.93 3.88 39.20
C ILE A 30 -14.47 4.32 39.16
N LEU A 31 -13.77 4.34 40.31
CA LEU A 31 -12.38 4.73 40.37
C LEU A 31 -11.48 3.77 39.57
N THR A 32 -11.72 2.45 39.71
CA THR A 32 -10.95 1.45 38.95
C THR A 32 -11.15 1.60 37.44
N VAL A 33 -12.39 1.81 36.98
CA VAL A 33 -12.71 2.07 35.57
C VAL A 33 -12.06 3.37 35.11
N ALA A 34 -12.13 4.44 35.88
CA ALA A 34 -11.53 5.73 35.55
C ALA A 34 -10.00 5.63 35.40
N ILE A 35 -9.33 4.89 36.30
CA ILE A 35 -7.89 4.63 36.20
C ILE A 35 -7.58 3.83 34.94
N GLY A 36 -8.37 2.78 34.63
CA GLY A 36 -8.20 1.98 33.42
C GLY A 36 -8.34 2.82 32.13
N VAL A 37 -9.35 3.66 32.05
CA VAL A 37 -9.56 4.59 30.92
C VAL A 37 -8.41 5.59 30.82
N PHE A 38 -7.97 6.16 31.93
CA PHE A 38 -6.83 7.09 31.95
C PHE A 38 -5.56 6.45 31.42
N LEU A 39 -5.25 5.22 31.83
CA LEU A 39 -4.08 4.47 31.33
C LEU A 39 -4.17 4.20 29.83
N LEU A 40 -5.34 3.83 29.32
CA LEU A 40 -5.54 3.64 27.88
C LEU A 40 -5.33 4.94 27.11
N ILE A 41 -5.87 6.06 27.57
CA ILE A 41 -5.66 7.38 26.96
C ILE A 41 -4.18 7.77 27.00
N ALA A 42 -3.51 7.62 28.15
CA ALA A 42 -2.10 7.94 28.29
C ALA A 42 -1.21 7.09 27.36
N THR A 43 -1.53 5.79 27.21
CA THR A 43 -0.86 4.90 26.27
C THR A 43 -1.08 5.36 24.84
N TYR A 44 -2.32 5.64 24.43
CA TYR A 44 -2.66 6.15 23.11
C TYR A 44 -1.90 7.46 22.79
N ILE A 45 -1.86 8.41 23.72
CA ILE A 45 -1.13 9.66 23.54
C ILE A 45 0.38 9.39 23.41
N GLY A 46 0.94 8.52 24.25
CA GLY A 46 2.37 8.16 24.21
C GLY A 46 2.78 7.57 22.85
N PHE A 47 1.99 6.63 22.33
CA PHE A 47 2.21 6.06 21.00
C PHE A 47 2.04 7.10 19.90
N SER A 48 1.00 7.95 20.00
CA SER A 48 0.73 8.99 19.00
C SER A 48 1.82 10.05 18.93
N LEU A 49 2.46 10.37 20.05
CA LEU A 49 3.60 11.30 20.07
C LEU A 49 4.85 10.68 19.43
N LYS A 50 5.02 9.36 19.53
CA LYS A 50 6.17 8.64 18.95
C LYS A 50 6.00 8.36 17.46
N TYR A 51 4.81 7.92 17.03
CA TYR A 51 4.54 7.41 15.67
C TYR A 51 3.61 8.31 14.85
N GLY A 52 3.01 9.33 15.45
CA GLY A 52 2.01 10.20 14.84
C GLY A 52 0.57 9.75 15.09
N PHE A 53 -0.33 10.71 15.29
CA PHE A 53 -1.75 10.43 15.61
C PHE A 53 -2.46 9.65 14.49
N ASN A 54 -2.20 10.01 13.23
CA ASN A 54 -2.83 9.34 12.08
C ASN A 54 -2.36 7.88 11.99
N TYR A 55 -1.06 7.64 12.12
CA TYR A 55 -0.50 6.28 12.08
C TYR A 55 -1.12 5.37 13.14
N VAL A 56 -1.17 5.82 14.41
CA VAL A 56 -1.75 5.04 15.51
C VAL A 56 -3.24 4.79 15.29
N LYS A 57 -3.99 5.82 14.85
CA LYS A 57 -5.40 5.69 14.51
C LYS A 57 -5.61 4.66 13.41
N ASP A 58 -4.87 4.79 12.30
CA ASP A 58 -5.04 3.95 11.12
C ASP A 58 -4.61 2.50 11.40
N THR A 59 -3.58 2.28 12.23
CA THR A 59 -3.19 0.94 12.72
C THR A 59 -4.29 0.31 13.57
N LEU A 60 -4.91 1.06 14.48
CA LEU A 60 -6.00 0.55 15.34
C LEU A 60 -7.30 0.29 14.57
N MET A 61 -7.58 1.10 13.55
CA MET A 61 -8.80 0.97 12.72
C MET A 61 -8.65 -0.05 11.59
N GLY A 62 -7.42 -0.51 11.32
CA GLY A 62 -7.06 -1.34 10.19
C GLY A 62 -6.95 -0.52 8.91
N HIS A 63 -5.74 -0.32 8.40
CA HIS A 63 -5.48 0.34 7.12
C HIS A 63 -4.71 -0.61 6.21
N ASP A 64 -5.31 -0.96 5.07
CA ASP A 64 -4.76 -1.98 4.16
C ASP A 64 -3.30 -1.71 3.75
N SER A 65 -2.90 -0.45 3.56
CA SER A 65 -1.54 -0.09 3.17
C SER A 65 -0.53 -0.24 4.32
N ILE A 66 -0.95 -0.04 5.58
CA ILE A 66 -0.10 -0.30 6.76
C ILE A 66 0.18 -1.79 6.88
N GLU A 67 -0.84 -2.64 6.68
CA GLU A 67 -0.67 -4.09 6.72
C GLU A 67 0.36 -4.57 5.68
N LEU A 68 0.34 -3.98 4.47
CA LEU A 68 1.34 -4.27 3.43
C LEU A 68 2.72 -3.73 3.79
N LEU A 69 2.79 -2.52 4.35
CA LEU A 69 4.06 -1.88 4.69
C LEU A 69 4.82 -2.63 5.79
N GLU A 70 4.09 -3.10 6.82
CA GLU A 70 4.62 -3.83 7.97
C GLU A 70 4.74 -5.34 7.74
N GLY A 71 4.10 -5.86 6.69
CA GLY A 71 4.10 -7.29 6.36
C GLY A 71 5.46 -7.81 5.88
N ASP A 72 5.51 -9.10 5.62
CA ASP A 72 6.68 -9.75 5.05
C ASP A 72 6.82 -9.38 3.56
N TRP A 73 8.00 -8.91 3.16
CA TRP A 73 8.31 -8.55 1.78
C TRP A 73 9.11 -9.64 1.10
N VAL A 74 8.78 -9.89 -0.17
CA VAL A 74 9.39 -10.97 -0.96
C VAL A 74 10.18 -10.39 -2.11
N THR A 75 11.46 -10.78 -2.22
CA THR A 75 12.29 -10.49 -3.38
C THR A 75 12.16 -11.62 -4.38
N SER A 76 11.79 -11.30 -5.61
CA SER A 76 11.58 -12.26 -6.71
C SER A 76 12.08 -11.74 -8.03
N GLU A 77 12.32 -12.67 -8.98
CA GLU A 77 12.76 -12.37 -10.34
C GLU A 77 11.62 -12.60 -11.32
N TYR A 78 11.45 -11.66 -12.27
CA TYR A 78 10.37 -11.70 -13.26
C TYR A 78 10.88 -11.43 -14.68
N GLY A 79 10.39 -12.21 -15.63
CA GLY A 79 10.68 -12.02 -17.05
C GLY A 79 11.99 -12.64 -17.51
N PHE A 80 12.45 -12.20 -18.71
CA PHE A 80 13.74 -12.58 -19.29
C PHE A 80 14.20 -11.47 -20.28
N PRO A 81 15.37 -10.84 -20.06
CA PRO A 81 16.23 -10.95 -18.87
C PRO A 81 15.46 -10.67 -17.57
N PRO A 82 15.88 -11.21 -16.41
CA PRO A 82 15.12 -11.05 -15.19
C PRO A 82 15.21 -9.63 -14.62
N ILE A 83 14.07 -9.15 -14.12
CA ILE A 83 13.98 -8.00 -13.23
C ILE A 83 13.85 -8.55 -11.81
N THR A 84 14.79 -8.21 -10.94
CA THR A 84 14.68 -8.48 -9.50
C THR A 84 13.98 -7.31 -8.85
N ILE A 85 12.96 -7.59 -8.03
CA ILE A 85 12.15 -6.58 -7.33
C ILE A 85 11.63 -7.14 -6.01
N THR A 86 11.59 -6.29 -4.99
CA THR A 86 11.00 -6.64 -3.68
C THR A 86 9.60 -6.04 -3.59
N THR A 87 8.61 -6.88 -3.32
CA THR A 87 7.19 -6.51 -3.29
C THR A 87 6.50 -7.08 -2.04
N PRO A 88 5.36 -6.51 -1.60
CA PRO A 88 4.61 -7.04 -0.46
C PRO A 88 4.14 -8.48 -0.63
N GLU A 89 3.90 -8.91 -1.87
CA GLU A 89 3.54 -10.28 -2.22
C GLU A 89 4.21 -10.69 -3.52
N VAL A 90 4.31 -11.99 -3.77
CA VAL A 90 4.77 -12.54 -5.06
C VAL A 90 3.80 -12.13 -6.16
N LEU A 91 4.32 -11.50 -7.24
CA LEU A 91 3.50 -11.10 -8.37
C LEU A 91 3.00 -12.33 -9.14
N LYS A 92 1.72 -12.34 -9.45
CA LYS A 92 1.07 -13.43 -10.19
C LYS A 92 1.14 -13.16 -11.68
N ARG A 93 1.28 -14.22 -12.48
CA ARG A 93 1.26 -14.10 -13.93
C ARG A 93 -0.07 -13.57 -14.42
N ILE A 94 -0.01 -12.60 -15.32
CA ILE A 94 -1.17 -12.00 -15.99
C ILE A 94 -1.10 -12.34 -17.48
N GLU A 95 -2.17 -12.88 -18.02
CA GLU A 95 -2.32 -13.09 -19.46
C GLU A 95 -2.50 -11.74 -20.14
N THR A 96 -1.59 -11.40 -21.06
CA THR A 96 -1.64 -10.15 -21.84
C THR A 96 -1.93 -10.51 -23.27
N PRO A 97 -3.12 -10.18 -23.82
CA PRO A 97 -3.45 -10.45 -25.20
C PRO A 97 -2.53 -9.64 -26.12
N ILE A 98 -1.92 -10.32 -27.08
CA ILE A 98 -1.10 -9.70 -28.12
C ILE A 98 -2.00 -9.51 -29.34
N PRO A 99 -2.13 -8.29 -29.90
CA PRO A 99 -2.87 -8.06 -31.15
C PRO A 99 -2.43 -9.00 -32.27
N ASN A 100 -3.35 -9.46 -33.10
CA ASN A 100 -3.07 -10.44 -34.14
C ASN A 100 -1.94 -10.00 -35.08
N GLU A 101 -1.86 -8.71 -35.38
CA GLU A 101 -0.83 -8.11 -36.25
C GLU A 101 0.58 -8.23 -35.67
N LEU A 102 0.70 -8.36 -34.35
CA LEU A 102 1.96 -8.44 -33.60
C LEU A 102 2.29 -9.87 -33.14
N GLN A 103 1.38 -10.82 -33.39
CA GLN A 103 1.62 -12.22 -33.07
C GLN A 103 2.84 -12.75 -33.86
N GLY A 104 3.76 -13.42 -33.17
CA GLY A 104 5.00 -13.91 -33.74
C GLY A 104 6.11 -12.85 -33.85
N GLN A 105 5.82 -11.55 -33.70
CA GLN A 105 6.83 -10.49 -33.71
C GLN A 105 7.38 -10.18 -32.32
N MET A 106 6.65 -10.52 -31.26
CA MET A 106 7.06 -10.30 -29.89
C MET A 106 6.50 -11.38 -28.94
N LYS A 107 7.17 -11.50 -27.79
CA LYS A 107 6.71 -12.30 -26.64
C LYS A 107 6.56 -11.37 -25.45
N ILE A 108 5.41 -11.39 -24.77
CA ILE A 108 5.13 -10.59 -23.59
C ILE A 108 4.94 -11.51 -22.40
N LYS A 109 5.60 -11.21 -21.30
CA LYS A 109 5.34 -11.82 -20.00
C LYS A 109 5.02 -10.71 -19.00
N THR A 110 3.86 -10.79 -18.39
CA THR A 110 3.39 -9.81 -17.41
C THR A 110 3.09 -10.49 -16.09
N PHE A 111 3.48 -9.85 -15.01
CA PHE A 111 3.23 -10.28 -13.64
C PHE A 111 2.66 -9.10 -12.86
N GLY A 112 1.73 -9.35 -11.97
CA GLY A 112 1.11 -8.25 -11.23
C GLY A 112 0.56 -8.65 -9.88
N PHE A 113 0.40 -7.62 -9.08
CA PHE A 113 -0.25 -7.60 -7.78
C PHE A 113 -1.21 -6.41 -7.75
N GLU A 114 -2.41 -6.63 -7.25
CA GLU A 114 -3.40 -5.58 -7.05
C GLU A 114 -4.08 -5.76 -5.71
N GLN A 115 -4.12 -4.69 -4.92
CA GLN A 115 -4.84 -4.66 -3.65
C GLN A 115 -6.02 -3.71 -3.73
N LYS A 116 -7.25 -4.24 -3.75
CA LYS A 116 -8.52 -3.52 -3.60
C LYS A 116 -8.58 -2.19 -4.37
N GLN A 117 -8.05 -2.14 -5.58
CA GLN A 117 -7.98 -0.93 -6.43
C GLN A 117 -7.19 0.25 -5.83
N ARG A 118 -6.37 0.02 -4.80
CA ARG A 118 -5.59 1.08 -4.13
C ARG A 118 -4.14 1.08 -4.52
N ILE A 119 -3.56 -0.12 -4.67
CA ILE A 119 -2.16 -0.34 -5.02
C ILE A 119 -2.10 -1.37 -6.12
N THR A 120 -1.41 -1.02 -7.21
CA THR A 120 -1.13 -1.95 -8.29
C THR A 120 0.35 -1.95 -8.59
N ILE A 121 0.95 -3.12 -8.70
CA ILE A 121 2.33 -3.34 -9.10
C ILE A 121 2.32 -4.29 -10.29
N VAL A 122 2.84 -3.87 -11.44
CA VAL A 122 2.91 -4.69 -12.65
C VAL A 122 4.35 -4.67 -13.19
N VAL A 123 4.89 -5.84 -13.45
CA VAL A 123 6.16 -6.03 -14.15
C VAL A 123 5.87 -6.65 -15.51
N SER A 124 6.30 -6.00 -16.57
CA SER A 124 6.14 -6.46 -17.94
C SER A 124 7.46 -6.57 -18.64
N ASN A 125 7.65 -7.65 -19.35
CA ASN A 125 8.84 -7.95 -20.11
C ASN A 125 8.45 -8.31 -21.54
N THR A 126 8.85 -7.49 -22.51
CA THR A 126 8.57 -7.67 -23.92
C THR A 126 9.88 -7.98 -24.65
N VAL A 127 9.93 -9.12 -25.34
CA VAL A 127 11.05 -9.53 -26.16
C VAL A 127 10.62 -9.58 -27.61
N LEU A 128 11.25 -8.77 -28.47
CA LEU A 128 11.03 -8.78 -29.91
C LEU A 128 11.67 -10.02 -30.53
N THR A 129 11.06 -10.60 -31.53
CA THR A 129 11.61 -11.75 -32.28
C THR A 129 12.84 -11.33 -33.04
N GLN A 130 12.86 -10.12 -33.60
CA GLN A 130 14.00 -9.53 -34.31
C GLN A 130 14.44 -8.25 -33.59
N ALA A 131 15.76 -8.06 -33.47
CA ALA A 131 16.28 -6.79 -32.98
C ALA A 131 15.93 -5.67 -33.97
N GLN A 132 15.64 -4.50 -33.46
CA GLN A 132 15.38 -3.28 -34.22
C GLN A 132 16.71 -2.52 -34.39
N ASP A 133 16.81 -1.62 -35.37
CA ASP A 133 17.97 -0.72 -35.50
C ASP A 133 18.08 0.19 -34.25
N SER A 134 16.96 0.58 -33.68
CA SER A 134 16.84 1.26 -32.38
C SER A 134 15.49 1.01 -31.73
N LEU A 135 15.47 0.76 -30.42
CA LEU A 135 14.24 0.74 -29.64
C LEU A 135 13.95 2.14 -29.08
N ASP A 136 12.86 2.74 -29.54
CA ASP A 136 12.41 4.02 -28.98
C ASP A 136 11.59 3.76 -27.70
N ILE A 137 12.24 3.94 -26.55
CA ILE A 137 11.64 3.80 -25.22
C ILE A 137 10.40 4.71 -25.05
N ARG A 138 10.36 5.86 -25.75
CA ARG A 138 9.20 6.79 -25.68
C ARG A 138 7.94 6.15 -26.26
N LYS A 139 8.07 5.41 -27.37
CA LYS A 139 6.93 4.67 -27.95
C LYS A 139 6.40 3.60 -26.99
N ALA A 140 7.27 2.93 -26.25
CA ALA A 140 6.86 1.96 -25.24
C ALA A 140 6.13 2.65 -24.07
N ILE A 141 6.61 3.82 -23.63
CA ILE A 141 5.94 4.64 -22.61
C ILE A 141 4.55 5.09 -23.09
N GLU A 142 4.46 5.65 -24.31
CA GLU A 142 3.19 6.09 -24.89
C GLU A 142 2.20 4.92 -25.02
N GLY A 143 2.67 3.74 -25.39
CA GLY A 143 1.84 2.54 -25.46
C GLY A 143 1.23 2.16 -24.11
N ASN A 144 1.99 2.28 -23.01
CA ASN A 144 1.46 2.04 -21.68
C ASN A 144 0.48 3.10 -21.23
N LEU A 145 0.75 4.40 -21.50
CA LEU A 145 -0.19 5.47 -21.18
C LEU A 145 -1.52 5.26 -21.91
N LYS A 146 -1.49 4.92 -23.20
CA LYS A 146 -2.70 4.55 -23.98
C LYS A 146 -3.42 3.32 -23.39
N THR A 147 -2.67 2.37 -22.84
CA THR A 147 -3.27 1.22 -22.17
C THR A 147 -4.00 1.63 -20.89
N LEU A 148 -3.44 2.56 -20.10
CA LEU A 148 -4.12 3.13 -18.95
C LEU A 148 -5.41 3.87 -19.37
N GLU A 149 -5.34 4.68 -20.43
CA GLU A 149 -6.51 5.37 -20.98
C GLU A 149 -7.60 4.38 -21.46
N SER A 150 -7.22 3.31 -22.17
CA SER A 150 -8.15 2.28 -22.64
C SER A 150 -8.83 1.50 -21.51
N ARG A 151 -8.22 1.48 -20.34
CA ARG A 151 -8.79 0.94 -19.09
C ARG A 151 -9.63 1.96 -18.31
N GLY A 152 -9.86 3.13 -18.89
CA GLY A 152 -10.70 4.18 -18.32
C GLY A 152 -9.96 5.25 -17.52
N ALA A 153 -8.62 5.20 -17.44
CA ALA A 153 -7.89 6.28 -16.83
C ALA A 153 -8.02 7.58 -17.64
N ARG A 154 -8.12 8.72 -16.94
CA ARG A 154 -8.24 10.03 -17.55
C ARG A 154 -7.42 11.08 -16.79
N ASN A 155 -7.32 12.29 -17.34
CA ASN A 155 -6.58 13.39 -16.73
C ASN A 155 -5.13 13.02 -16.37
N ILE A 156 -4.47 12.25 -17.25
CA ILE A 156 -3.11 11.76 -17.04
C ILE A 156 -2.13 12.92 -17.21
N LEU A 157 -1.50 13.32 -16.13
CA LEU A 157 -0.39 14.27 -16.12
C LEU A 157 0.92 13.50 -16.04
N THR A 158 1.90 13.89 -16.87
CA THR A 158 3.12 13.10 -17.07
C THR A 158 4.37 13.95 -16.95
N LYS A 159 5.37 13.45 -16.23
CA LYS A 159 6.74 13.96 -16.22
C LYS A 159 7.70 12.83 -16.46
N ASN A 160 8.73 13.06 -17.26
CA ASN A 160 9.79 12.09 -17.55
C ASN A 160 11.11 12.56 -16.95
N GLU A 161 11.86 11.63 -16.36
CA GLU A 161 13.19 11.86 -15.82
C GLU A 161 14.07 10.64 -16.03
N LYS A 162 15.40 10.83 -16.01
CA LYS A 162 16.34 9.71 -16.03
C LYS A 162 16.21 8.93 -14.72
N PHE A 163 16.36 7.63 -14.80
CA PHE A 163 16.35 6.74 -13.65
C PHE A 163 17.53 5.77 -13.75
N THR A 164 18.21 5.59 -12.63
CA THR A 164 19.28 4.59 -12.49
C THR A 164 18.92 3.66 -11.35
N THR A 165 18.92 2.36 -11.61
CA THR A 165 18.68 1.35 -10.58
C THR A 165 19.83 1.27 -9.58
N PRO A 166 19.65 0.66 -8.38
CA PRO A 166 20.74 0.45 -7.43
C PRO A 166 21.95 -0.27 -7.99
N ASN A 167 21.77 -1.18 -8.97
CA ASN A 167 22.84 -1.91 -9.63
C ASN A 167 23.35 -1.23 -10.93
N GLY A 168 22.97 0.04 -11.18
CA GLY A 168 23.53 0.87 -12.23
C GLY A 168 22.88 0.78 -13.61
N ALA A 169 21.76 0.06 -13.77
CA ALA A 169 21.04 0.04 -15.04
C ALA A 169 20.31 1.37 -15.29
N GLU A 170 20.47 1.94 -16.47
CA GLU A 170 19.86 3.21 -16.86
C GLU A 170 18.53 3.01 -17.57
N GLY A 171 17.55 3.87 -17.27
CA GLY A 171 16.23 3.86 -17.86
C GLY A 171 15.53 5.21 -17.77
N VAL A 172 14.24 5.20 -18.03
CA VAL A 172 13.36 6.37 -17.92
C VAL A 172 12.30 6.10 -16.87
N LYS A 173 12.15 7.04 -15.93
CA LYS A 173 11.03 7.09 -14.99
C LYS A 173 10.03 8.11 -15.50
N THR A 174 8.85 7.62 -15.83
CA THR A 174 7.68 8.42 -16.18
C THR A 174 6.72 8.39 -15.01
N HIS A 175 6.35 9.52 -14.47
CA HIS A 175 5.50 9.60 -13.29
C HIS A 175 4.54 10.78 -13.34
N GLY A 176 3.51 10.72 -12.52
CA GLY A 176 2.54 11.80 -12.42
C GLY A 176 1.26 11.38 -11.73
N THR A 177 0.17 12.04 -12.10
CA THR A 177 -1.16 11.78 -11.55
C THR A 177 -2.12 11.37 -12.64
N LEU A 178 -3.15 10.63 -12.25
CA LEU A 178 -4.26 10.23 -13.11
C LEU A 178 -5.53 10.08 -12.29
N GLU A 179 -6.67 9.99 -12.97
CA GLU A 179 -7.93 9.54 -12.39
C GLU A 179 -8.28 8.17 -12.98
N TYR A 180 -8.63 7.21 -12.14
CA TYR A 180 -9.08 5.90 -12.60
C TYR A 180 -10.48 5.58 -12.06
N PRO A 181 -11.31 4.84 -12.85
CA PRO A 181 -12.68 4.55 -12.46
C PRO A 181 -12.74 3.60 -11.27
N ILE A 182 -13.74 3.80 -10.42
CA ILE A 182 -14.11 2.83 -9.39
C ILE A 182 -15.05 1.80 -10.03
N GLU A 183 -14.70 0.52 -9.94
CA GLU A 183 -15.52 -0.56 -10.47
C GLU A 183 -16.99 -0.46 -10.04
N ASN A 184 -17.88 -0.69 -11.01
CA ASN A 184 -19.33 -0.65 -10.81
C ASN A 184 -19.91 0.70 -10.33
N THR A 185 -19.21 1.80 -10.58
CA THR A 185 -19.69 3.16 -10.28
C THR A 185 -19.26 4.14 -11.39
N ASP A 186 -19.89 5.32 -11.41
CA ASP A 186 -19.49 6.43 -12.29
C ASP A 186 -18.41 7.33 -11.66
N ASN A 187 -17.88 6.94 -10.49
CA ASN A 187 -16.91 7.73 -9.73
C ASN A 187 -15.48 7.41 -10.14
N TYR A 188 -14.59 8.37 -9.86
CA TYR A 188 -13.14 8.26 -10.12
C TYR A 188 -12.34 8.51 -8.85
N ILE A 189 -11.20 7.85 -8.76
CA ILE A 189 -10.21 8.06 -7.69
C ILE A 189 -9.00 8.77 -8.29
N ASN A 190 -8.53 9.81 -7.59
CA ASN A 190 -7.23 10.42 -7.89
C ASN A 190 -6.12 9.47 -7.48
N GLY A 191 -5.21 9.20 -8.40
CA GLY A 191 -4.06 8.34 -8.20
C GLY A 191 -2.76 8.98 -8.60
N ASN A 192 -1.68 8.44 -8.06
CA ASN A 192 -0.33 8.63 -8.54
C ASN A 192 0.04 7.42 -9.39
N TYR A 193 0.98 7.59 -10.32
CA TYR A 193 1.59 6.48 -11.03
C TYR A 193 3.08 6.71 -11.25
N THR A 194 3.81 5.61 -11.38
CA THR A 194 5.19 5.58 -11.85
C THR A 194 5.35 4.43 -12.82
N LEU A 195 5.96 4.72 -13.97
CA LEU A 195 6.35 3.75 -14.99
C LEU A 195 7.86 3.82 -15.14
N LEU A 196 8.57 2.78 -14.75
CA LEU A 196 9.97 2.59 -15.12
C LEU A 196 10.03 1.85 -16.43
N SER A 197 10.88 2.32 -17.35
CA SER A 197 11.09 1.69 -18.64
C SER A 197 12.58 1.57 -18.95
N PHE A 198 12.98 0.38 -19.34
CA PHE A 198 14.35 0.02 -19.69
C PHE A 198 14.36 -0.69 -21.05
N THR A 199 15.46 -0.55 -21.77
CA THR A 199 15.67 -1.28 -23.03
C THR A 199 17.07 -1.90 -23.03
N SER A 200 17.20 -3.11 -23.59
CA SER A 200 18.49 -3.75 -23.83
C SER A 200 18.53 -4.42 -25.20
N ASP A 201 19.73 -4.46 -25.81
CA ASP A 201 20.05 -5.17 -27.06
C ASP A 201 19.13 -4.82 -28.23
N ASN A 202 18.51 -3.63 -28.24
CA ASN A 202 17.53 -3.23 -29.23
C ASN A 202 16.41 -4.28 -29.48
N LYS A 203 16.18 -5.13 -28.49
CA LYS A 203 15.27 -6.28 -28.61
C LYS A 203 14.36 -6.46 -27.38
N VAL A 204 14.81 -5.97 -26.22
CA VAL A 204 14.09 -6.16 -24.96
C VAL A 204 13.58 -4.84 -24.42
N ILE A 205 12.32 -4.83 -24.00
CA ILE A 205 11.68 -3.73 -23.28
C ILE A 205 11.20 -4.29 -21.93
N GLN A 206 11.70 -3.71 -20.86
CA GLN A 206 11.32 -4.07 -19.50
C GLN A 206 10.64 -2.88 -18.83
N GLN A 207 9.49 -3.13 -18.23
CA GLN A 207 8.68 -2.05 -17.64
C GLN A 207 8.11 -2.46 -16.29
N ILE A 208 8.09 -1.52 -15.37
CA ILE A 208 7.47 -1.66 -14.07
C ILE A 208 6.45 -0.53 -13.95
N ILE A 209 5.20 -0.87 -13.75
CA ILE A 209 4.09 0.06 -13.61
C ILE A 209 3.59 -0.01 -12.18
N LEU A 210 3.60 1.11 -11.50
CA LEU A 210 3.11 1.28 -10.16
C LEU A 210 1.97 2.30 -10.20
N THR A 211 0.82 1.96 -9.61
CA THR A 211 -0.27 2.92 -9.41
C THR A 211 -0.79 2.82 -7.98
N TRP A 212 -1.12 3.97 -7.39
CA TRP A 212 -1.64 4.02 -6.02
C TRP A 212 -2.52 5.24 -5.80
N LYS A 213 -3.37 5.18 -4.78
CA LYS A 213 -4.24 6.28 -4.40
C LYS A 213 -3.42 7.49 -3.92
N LYS A 214 -3.69 8.69 -4.44
CA LYS A 214 -2.91 9.91 -4.21
C LYS A 214 -2.82 10.34 -2.73
N ASP A 215 -3.86 10.11 -1.95
CA ASP A 215 -3.93 10.57 -0.55
C ASP A 215 -3.50 9.48 0.46
N ASP A 216 -2.87 8.41 -0.01
CA ASP A 216 -2.40 7.30 0.81
C ASP A 216 -0.89 7.43 1.05
N VAL A 217 -0.53 8.06 2.16
CA VAL A 217 0.88 8.30 2.54
C VAL A 217 1.68 7.01 2.78
N TYR A 218 1.01 5.93 3.18
CA TYR A 218 1.65 4.63 3.39
C TYR A 218 1.92 3.95 2.04
N ALA A 219 1.04 4.15 1.08
CA ALA A 219 1.27 3.68 -0.28
C ALA A 219 2.46 4.40 -0.94
N ASP A 220 2.67 5.69 -0.67
CA ASP A 220 3.88 6.41 -1.13
C ASP A 220 5.15 5.72 -0.61
N GLU A 221 5.21 5.33 0.67
CA GLU A 221 6.35 4.62 1.26
C GLU A 221 6.53 3.20 0.67
N ILE A 222 5.43 2.48 0.44
CA ILE A 222 5.45 1.18 -0.24
C ILE A 222 6.08 1.33 -1.64
N MET A 223 5.63 2.32 -2.42
CA MET A 223 6.12 2.55 -3.77
C MET A 223 7.58 2.95 -3.80
N GLU A 224 8.03 3.77 -2.87
CA GLU A 224 9.45 4.13 -2.73
C GLU A 224 10.30 2.90 -2.41
N ARG A 225 9.87 2.04 -1.50
CA ARG A 225 10.56 0.78 -1.18
C ARG A 225 10.64 -0.15 -2.38
N VAL A 226 9.56 -0.27 -3.15
CA VAL A 226 9.55 -1.05 -4.40
C VAL A 226 10.55 -0.47 -5.40
N LEU A 227 10.53 0.84 -5.68
CA LEU A 227 11.42 1.51 -6.63
C LEU A 227 12.89 1.35 -6.27
N ASN A 228 13.22 1.44 -4.97
CA ASN A 228 14.58 1.30 -4.47
C ASN A 228 15.10 -0.15 -4.48
N SER A 229 14.25 -1.12 -4.75
CA SER A 229 14.61 -2.54 -4.82
C SER A 229 14.81 -3.07 -6.24
N VAL A 230 14.56 -2.23 -7.26
CA VAL A 230 14.60 -2.65 -8.66
C VAL A 230 16.03 -2.86 -9.13
N GLU A 231 16.33 -4.08 -9.58
CA GLU A 231 17.61 -4.44 -10.20
C GLU A 231 17.36 -5.15 -11.52
N LEU A 232 18.14 -4.81 -12.53
CA LEU A 232 18.14 -5.49 -13.82
C LEU A 232 19.41 -6.31 -13.95
N LYS A 233 19.26 -7.59 -14.29
CA LYS A 233 20.41 -8.42 -14.66
C LYS A 233 20.68 -8.26 -16.14
N PRO A 234 21.96 -8.16 -16.57
CA PRO A 234 22.29 -8.25 -17.98
C PRO A 234 21.77 -9.59 -18.53
N ALA A 235 21.39 -9.61 -19.81
CA ALA A 235 21.14 -10.87 -20.49
C ALA A 235 22.47 -11.66 -20.47
N GLU A 236 22.46 -12.83 -19.83
CA GLU A 236 23.61 -13.74 -19.96
C GLU A 236 23.69 -14.17 -21.43
N GLU A 237 24.87 -14.01 -22.05
CA GLU A 237 25.17 -14.41 -23.41
C GLU A 237 25.11 -15.95 -23.61
#